data_be632aecc348690856357ae8bdcf288f
#
_entry.id   be632aecc348690856357ae8bdcf288f
#
_cell.length_a   1.000
_cell.length_b   1.000
_cell.length_c   1.000
_cell.angle_alpha   90.00
_cell.angle_beta   90.00
_cell.angle_gamma   90.00
#
_symmetry.space_group_name_H-M   'P 1'
#
loop_
_entity.id
_entity.type
_entity.pdbx_description
1 polymer ?
#
loop_
_entity_poly.entity_id
_entity_poly.type
_entity_poly.pdbx_seq_one_letter_code
_entity_poly.pdbx_strand_id
1 'polypeptide(L)'
;MTRIPILKYFSLIVLAAALLALAPAGGAQAQSSQRCFSETGFCIDGRIREFWEQNGGLPVFGLPVTPQQQETIEGKALQVQWFERNRLELHPENARPYDVLLGRLGADRLAQQGRDPFTFAKSGAQAGCRFFPETGHNVCGDILKAWHTNGLEFDGKKGKSEGENLALFGLPLSDAAIETLTDGKQYTVQWFERARFELHPENAAPYNVLLGLLGNEVRAGSAPAPAPAPAANTCADVPDPVNAEIVSPGKCLKPGETLRTILSGFQPNERIAFWINLPDGSIYGRPDQIEIEHDGVITYRTNPIPAELDPGVYSFVFQGISSGHQSVIYFKVVKP
;
A
#
# COMPACT_ATOMS: atom_id res chain seq x y z
N MET A 1 82.52 -22.13 -37.61
CA MET A 1 82.14 -21.21 -36.55
C MET A 1 81.38 -20.06 -37.18
N THR A 2 80.09 -20.21 -37.31
CA THR A 2 79.19 -19.20 -37.98
C THR A 2 78.17 -18.73 -36.98
N ARG A 3 78.26 -17.47 -36.57
CA ARG A 3 77.36 -16.84 -35.66
C ARG A 3 76.09 -16.45 -36.43
N ILE A 4 74.93 -16.92 -35.98
CA ILE A 4 73.61 -16.50 -36.49
C ILE A 4 73.08 -15.31 -35.62
N PRO A 5 72.66 -14.19 -36.22
CA PRO A 5 72.22 -13.08 -35.46
C PRO A 5 70.76 -13.29 -35.02
N ILE A 6 70.51 -13.30 -33.70
CA ILE A 6 69.26 -13.32 -33.03
C ILE A 6 68.73 -11.87 -32.96
N LEU A 7 68.22 -11.34 -34.04
CA LEU A 7 67.65 -9.97 -33.98
C LEU A 7 66.59 -9.72 -35.07
N LYS A 8 65.62 -10.57 -35.20
CA LYS A 8 64.48 -10.30 -36.15
C LYS A 8 63.06 -10.75 -35.67
N TYR A 9 62.94 -11.20 -34.45
CA TYR A 9 61.60 -11.65 -33.97
C TYR A 9 61.01 -10.87 -32.84
N PHE A 10 61.61 -9.72 -32.46
CA PHE A 10 61.05 -8.89 -31.35
C PHE A 10 60.04 -7.80 -31.79
N SER A 11 59.84 -7.61 -33.10
CA SER A 11 58.95 -6.53 -33.59
C SER A 11 57.54 -6.98 -34.00
N LEU A 12 57.19 -8.27 -33.93
CA LEU A 12 55.89 -8.77 -34.35
C LEU A 12 54.93 -9.17 -33.21
N ILE A 13 55.41 -9.14 -31.98
CA ILE A 13 54.58 -9.53 -30.81
C ILE A 13 53.93 -8.29 -30.12
N VAL A 14 54.40 -7.08 -30.40
CA VAL A 14 53.86 -5.85 -29.77
C VAL A 14 52.62 -5.28 -30.48
N LEU A 15 52.33 -5.72 -31.73
CA LEU A 15 51.19 -5.20 -32.50
C LEU A 15 49.89 -6.03 -32.33
N ALA A 16 49.96 -7.22 -31.69
CA ALA A 16 48.77 -8.07 -31.47
C ALA A 16 48.08 -7.83 -30.11
N ALA A 17 48.69 -7.08 -29.20
CA ALA A 17 48.15 -6.81 -27.87
C ALA A 17 47.29 -5.53 -27.74
N ALA A 18 47.21 -4.72 -28.81
CA ALA A 18 46.49 -3.43 -28.77
C ALA A 18 45.09 -3.44 -29.36
N LEU A 19 44.58 -4.61 -29.78
CA LEU A 19 43.25 -4.73 -30.43
C LEU A 19 42.19 -5.46 -29.60
N LEU A 20 42.43 -5.74 -28.31
CA LEU A 20 41.46 -6.44 -27.42
C LEU A 20 40.85 -5.57 -26.32
N ALA A 21 40.89 -4.26 -26.43
CA ALA A 21 40.37 -3.36 -25.36
C ALA A 21 39.26 -2.40 -25.81
N LEU A 22 38.42 -2.84 -26.75
CA LEU A 22 37.15 -2.14 -27.05
C LEU A 22 35.99 -3.13 -27.03
N ALA A 23 35.79 -3.80 -25.86
CA ALA A 23 34.50 -4.30 -25.54
C ALA A 23 33.65 -3.09 -25.20
N PRO A 24 32.47 -2.86 -25.87
CA PRO A 24 31.56 -1.87 -25.40
C PRO A 24 31.20 -2.25 -23.97
N ALA A 25 31.43 -1.37 -23.02
CA ALA A 25 30.85 -1.47 -21.71
C ALA A 25 29.34 -1.56 -21.94
N GLY A 26 28.82 -2.79 -21.91
CA GLY A 26 27.40 -3.03 -21.89
C GLY A 26 26.89 -2.24 -20.70
N GLY A 27 26.17 -1.13 -20.97
CA GLY A 27 25.52 -0.37 -19.96
C GLY A 27 24.67 -1.35 -19.16
N ALA A 28 25.04 -1.59 -17.90
CA ALA A 28 24.15 -2.20 -16.94
C ALA A 28 22.89 -1.32 -17.00
N GLN A 29 21.84 -1.81 -17.64
CA GLN A 29 20.53 -1.20 -17.54
C GLN A 29 20.26 -1.22 -16.05
N ALA A 30 20.31 -0.05 -15.42
CA ALA A 30 19.82 0.15 -14.07
C ALA A 30 18.37 -0.36 -14.12
N GLN A 31 18.13 -1.58 -13.59
CA GLN A 31 16.78 -2.04 -13.35
C GLN A 31 16.11 -0.90 -12.60
N SER A 32 14.96 -0.46 -13.10
CA SER A 32 14.23 0.65 -12.50
C SER A 32 14.12 0.34 -11.00
N SER A 33 14.77 1.16 -10.18
CA SER A 33 14.79 1.02 -8.72
C SER A 33 13.40 1.22 -8.12
N GLN A 34 12.41 1.51 -8.96
CA GLN A 34 11.05 1.91 -8.62
C GLN A 34 10.07 0.75 -8.82
N ARG A 35 9.19 0.56 -7.84
CA ARG A 35 8.02 -0.33 -7.91
C ARG A 35 6.76 0.52 -7.84
N CYS A 36 5.93 0.42 -8.86
CA CYS A 36 4.70 1.20 -8.99
C CYS A 36 3.47 0.33 -8.76
N PHE A 37 2.42 0.93 -8.23
CA PHE A 37 1.15 0.31 -7.90
C PHE A 37 0.05 0.99 -8.70
N SER A 38 -0.59 0.25 -9.58
CA SER A 38 -1.67 0.75 -10.43
C SER A 38 -2.89 1.17 -9.62
N GLU A 39 -3.11 0.52 -8.46
CA GLU A 39 -4.24 0.74 -7.57
C GLU A 39 -4.28 2.16 -7.00
N THR A 40 -3.11 2.74 -6.77
CA THR A 40 -2.99 4.09 -6.21
C THR A 40 -2.29 5.08 -7.13
N GLY A 41 -1.65 4.58 -8.20
CA GLY A 41 -0.84 5.38 -9.10
C GLY A 41 0.50 5.84 -8.51
N PHE A 42 0.85 5.40 -7.30
CA PHE A 42 2.10 5.77 -6.64
C PHE A 42 3.16 4.69 -6.76
N CYS A 43 4.40 5.12 -6.69
CA CYS A 43 5.56 4.23 -6.76
C CYS A 43 6.37 4.35 -5.48
N ILE A 44 7.09 3.28 -5.15
CA ILE A 44 8.10 3.25 -4.09
C ILE A 44 9.46 2.98 -4.72
N ASP A 45 10.51 3.58 -4.17
CA ASP A 45 11.87 3.40 -4.64
C ASP A 45 12.91 3.42 -3.51
N GLY A 46 14.16 3.22 -3.89
CA GLY A 46 15.31 3.32 -3.00
C GLY A 46 15.13 2.58 -1.68
N ARG A 47 15.48 3.25 -0.60
CA ARG A 47 15.48 2.66 0.74
C ARG A 47 14.07 2.37 1.28
N ILE A 48 13.08 3.18 0.91
CA ILE A 48 11.67 2.94 1.27
C ILE A 48 11.18 1.64 0.65
N ARG A 49 11.50 1.38 -0.64
CA ARG A 49 11.15 0.13 -1.31
C ARG A 49 11.80 -1.07 -0.64
N GLU A 50 13.12 -1.02 -0.38
CA GLU A 50 13.83 -2.10 0.31
C GLU A 50 13.17 -2.43 1.64
N PHE A 51 12.90 -1.40 2.44
CA PHE A 51 12.31 -1.55 3.77
C PHE A 51 10.91 -2.17 3.69
N TRP A 52 10.07 -1.67 2.79
CA TRP A 52 8.72 -2.18 2.57
C TRP A 52 8.74 -3.67 2.17
N GLU A 53 9.61 -4.04 1.22
CA GLU A 53 9.72 -5.42 0.73
C GLU A 53 10.29 -6.38 1.80
N GLN A 54 11.23 -5.94 2.61
CA GLN A 54 11.83 -6.75 3.68
C GLN A 54 10.92 -6.98 4.87
N ASN A 55 10.01 -6.04 5.15
CA ASN A 55 9.25 -6.00 6.40
C ASN A 55 7.77 -6.36 6.23
N GLY A 56 7.42 -7.16 5.24
CA GLY A 56 6.08 -7.73 5.08
C GLY A 56 5.20 -7.07 4.02
N GLY A 57 5.66 -5.99 3.39
CA GLY A 57 5.01 -5.42 2.21
C GLY A 57 3.55 -5.03 2.40
N LEU A 58 2.72 -5.39 1.42
CA LEU A 58 1.30 -5.04 1.36
C LEU A 58 0.48 -5.43 2.61
N PRO A 59 0.59 -6.65 3.17
CA PRO A 59 -0.16 -7.01 4.38
C PRO A 59 0.13 -6.12 5.58
N VAL A 60 1.36 -5.64 5.73
CA VAL A 60 1.82 -4.86 6.89
C VAL A 60 1.59 -3.36 6.67
N PHE A 61 2.07 -2.82 5.56
CA PHE A 61 2.07 -1.37 5.33
C PHE A 61 0.90 -0.88 4.48
N GLY A 62 0.29 -1.75 3.68
CA GLY A 62 -0.66 -1.35 2.66
C GLY A 62 0.02 -0.79 1.41
N LEU A 63 -0.78 -0.24 0.51
CA LEU A 63 -0.33 0.44 -0.70
C LEU A 63 0.23 1.84 -0.36
N PRO A 64 1.19 2.37 -1.14
CA PRO A 64 1.59 3.78 -1.01
C PRO A 64 0.41 4.68 -1.42
N VAL A 65 0.17 5.74 -0.64
CA VAL A 65 -0.92 6.71 -0.85
C VAL A 65 -0.40 8.14 -1.11
N THR A 66 0.92 8.28 -1.18
CA THR A 66 1.62 9.49 -1.65
C THR A 66 2.88 9.12 -2.43
N PRO A 67 3.46 10.04 -3.22
CA PRO A 67 4.87 9.93 -3.58
C PRO A 67 5.74 10.10 -2.33
N GLN A 68 7.03 9.75 -2.43
CA GLN A 68 8.00 10.13 -1.44
C GLN A 68 8.17 11.66 -1.47
N GLN A 69 8.06 12.31 -0.31
CA GLN A 69 8.04 13.77 -0.20
C GLN A 69 8.68 14.24 1.12
N GLN A 70 9.07 15.50 1.16
CA GLN A 70 9.61 16.11 2.37
C GLN A 70 8.46 16.63 3.25
N GLU A 71 8.47 16.26 4.52
CA GLU A 71 7.54 16.78 5.54
C GLU A 71 8.29 17.19 6.81
N THR A 72 7.70 18.12 7.56
CA THR A 72 8.21 18.49 8.88
C THR A 72 7.55 17.60 9.94
N ILE A 73 8.32 16.71 10.53
CA ILE A 73 7.90 15.80 11.58
C ILE A 73 8.63 16.18 12.87
N GLU A 74 7.90 16.52 13.92
CA GLU A 74 8.46 16.94 15.21
C GLU A 74 9.56 18.03 15.07
N GLY A 75 9.35 18.98 14.14
CA GLY A 75 10.29 20.08 13.89
C GLY A 75 11.48 19.74 12.99
N LYS A 76 11.61 18.52 12.51
CA LYS A 76 12.65 18.06 11.58
C LYS A 76 12.09 17.86 10.18
N ALA A 77 12.82 18.32 9.17
CA ALA A 77 12.49 18.04 7.77
C ALA A 77 12.97 16.64 7.41
N LEU A 78 12.05 15.72 7.17
CA LEU A 78 12.31 14.32 6.82
C LEU A 78 11.75 13.99 5.45
N GLN A 79 12.40 13.07 4.73
CA GLN A 79 11.81 12.41 3.57
C GLN A 79 10.89 11.30 4.07
N VAL A 80 9.62 11.37 3.68
CA VAL A 80 8.60 10.40 4.12
C VAL A 80 7.80 9.89 2.94
N GLN A 81 7.19 8.73 3.13
CA GLN A 81 6.16 8.22 2.24
C GLN A 81 5.03 7.63 3.06
N TRP A 82 3.80 7.99 2.71
CA TRP A 82 2.61 7.48 3.37
C TRP A 82 2.10 6.24 2.64
N PHE A 83 1.68 5.30 3.46
CA PHE A 83 1.02 4.07 3.08
C PHE A 83 -0.35 4.01 3.76
N GLU A 84 -1.23 3.12 3.32
CA GLU A 84 -2.58 2.99 3.91
C GLU A 84 -2.55 2.82 5.43
N ARG A 85 -1.53 2.12 5.97
CA ARG A 85 -1.44 1.79 7.40
C ARG A 85 -0.35 2.54 8.15
N ASN A 86 0.68 3.00 7.46
CA ASN A 86 1.88 3.55 8.09
C ASN A 86 2.42 4.77 7.32
N ARG A 87 3.27 5.56 7.99
CA ARG A 87 4.18 6.52 7.38
C ARG A 87 5.60 6.01 7.58
N LEU A 88 6.35 5.81 6.50
CA LEU A 88 7.77 5.48 6.54
C LEU A 88 8.58 6.78 6.43
N GLU A 89 9.58 6.93 7.32
CA GLU A 89 10.38 8.12 7.51
C GLU A 89 11.87 7.78 7.32
N LEU A 90 12.57 8.49 6.42
CA LEU A 90 14.01 8.28 6.23
C LEU A 90 14.81 9.06 7.27
N HIS A 91 15.65 8.36 7.99
CA HIS A 91 16.55 8.84 9.01
C HIS A 91 18.00 8.50 8.63
N PRO A 92 18.58 9.18 7.64
CA PRO A 92 19.92 8.85 7.13
C PRO A 92 21.04 9.03 8.16
N GLU A 93 20.74 9.71 9.25
CA GLU A 93 21.63 9.85 10.41
C GLU A 93 21.78 8.56 11.23
N ASN A 94 20.88 7.60 11.06
CA ASN A 94 20.90 6.34 11.78
C ASN A 94 21.59 5.25 10.92
N ALA A 95 22.29 4.33 11.60
CA ALA A 95 22.81 3.13 10.95
C ALA A 95 21.67 2.16 10.60
N ARG A 96 21.81 1.40 9.50
CA ARG A 96 20.91 0.29 9.17
C ARG A 96 20.86 -0.72 10.31
N PRO A 97 19.71 -1.30 10.62
CA PRO A 97 18.42 -1.20 9.94
C PRO A 97 17.52 -0.04 10.42
N TYR A 98 18.03 0.85 11.26
CA TYR A 98 17.26 1.92 11.92
C TYR A 98 17.20 3.23 11.11
N ASP A 99 17.65 3.20 9.88
CA ASP A 99 17.62 4.32 8.92
C ASP A 99 16.25 4.56 8.29
N VAL A 100 15.28 3.68 8.54
CA VAL A 100 13.86 3.88 8.25
C VAL A 100 13.06 3.63 9.51
N LEU A 101 12.27 4.62 9.92
CA LEU A 101 11.39 4.52 11.07
C LEU A 101 9.92 4.65 10.63
N LEU A 102 9.03 4.21 11.51
CA LEU A 102 7.59 4.33 11.32
C LEU A 102 7.04 5.49 12.16
N GLY A 103 6.20 6.31 11.54
CA GLY A 103 5.44 7.34 12.25
C GLY A 103 4.54 6.74 13.34
N ARG A 104 4.31 7.51 14.40
CA ARG A 104 3.47 7.08 15.55
C ARG A 104 1.99 7.30 15.26
N LEU A 105 1.48 6.71 14.16
CA LEU A 105 0.14 7.01 13.63
C LEU A 105 -1.01 6.62 14.56
N GLY A 106 -0.81 5.62 15.45
CA GLY A 106 -1.81 5.31 16.47
C GLY A 106 -1.95 6.44 17.50
N ALA A 107 -0.82 6.96 18.00
CA ALA A 107 -0.81 8.11 18.89
C ALA A 107 -1.32 9.38 18.17
N ASP A 108 -0.89 9.63 16.94
CA ASP A 108 -1.32 10.77 16.14
C ASP A 108 -2.84 10.76 15.92
N ARG A 109 -3.41 9.58 15.62
CA ARG A 109 -4.86 9.45 15.41
C ARG A 109 -5.66 9.68 16.70
N LEU A 110 -5.21 9.15 17.82
CA LEU A 110 -5.81 9.41 19.11
C LEU A 110 -5.77 10.90 19.46
N ALA A 111 -4.64 11.57 19.21
CA ALA A 111 -4.51 13.02 19.42
C ALA A 111 -5.48 13.83 18.55
N GLN A 112 -5.65 13.46 17.27
CA GLN A 112 -6.63 14.08 16.36
C GLN A 112 -8.08 13.90 16.85
N GLN A 113 -8.36 12.80 17.55
CA GLN A 113 -9.66 12.53 18.16
C GLN A 113 -9.85 13.24 19.53
N GLY A 114 -8.86 13.99 19.99
CA GLY A 114 -8.87 14.61 21.34
C GLY A 114 -8.76 13.57 22.46
N ARG A 115 -8.25 12.36 22.18
CA ARG A 115 -8.09 11.27 23.14
C ARG A 115 -6.64 11.21 23.60
N ASP A 116 -6.42 11.42 24.88
CA ASP A 116 -5.09 11.28 25.50
C ASP A 116 -4.91 9.85 25.99
N PRO A 117 -3.97 9.06 25.41
CA PRO A 117 -3.75 7.69 25.83
C PRO A 117 -3.26 7.56 27.27
N PHE A 118 -2.65 8.59 27.84
CA PHE A 118 -2.25 8.59 29.25
C PHE A 118 -3.42 8.57 30.24
N THR A 119 -4.62 8.92 29.77
CA THR A 119 -5.86 8.90 30.57
C THR A 119 -6.62 7.58 30.46
N PHE A 120 -6.19 6.67 29.60
CA PHE A 120 -6.83 5.36 29.46
C PHE A 120 -6.64 4.52 30.71
N ALA A 121 -7.68 3.76 31.07
CA ALA A 121 -7.65 2.91 32.26
C ALA A 121 -6.54 1.86 32.13
N LYS A 122 -5.66 1.84 33.12
CA LYS A 122 -4.57 0.85 33.20
C LYS A 122 -5.05 -0.39 33.92
N SER A 123 -4.55 -1.55 33.48
CA SER A 123 -4.85 -2.83 34.11
C SER A 123 -3.56 -3.45 34.70
N GLY A 124 -3.72 -4.34 35.68
CA GLY A 124 -2.61 -5.16 36.16
C GLY A 124 -2.32 -6.31 35.18
N ALA A 125 -1.17 -6.98 35.37
CA ALA A 125 -0.81 -8.14 34.56
C ALA A 125 -1.89 -9.24 34.61
N GLN A 126 -2.28 -9.74 33.44
CA GLN A 126 -3.31 -10.77 33.29
C GLN A 126 -2.69 -12.08 32.81
N ALA A 127 -3.20 -13.21 33.32
CA ALA A 127 -2.76 -14.54 32.89
C ALA A 127 -3.07 -14.78 31.40
N GLY A 128 -2.09 -15.30 30.64
CA GLY A 128 -2.23 -15.57 29.22
C GLY A 128 -2.08 -14.34 28.31
N CYS A 129 -1.74 -13.17 28.88
CA CYS A 129 -1.49 -11.94 28.15
C CYS A 129 0.00 -11.50 28.29
N ARG A 130 0.47 -10.69 27.34
CA ARG A 130 1.74 -9.94 27.50
C ARG A 130 1.42 -8.59 28.13
N PHE A 131 1.85 -8.40 29.38
CA PHE A 131 1.71 -7.14 30.09
C PHE A 131 2.90 -6.23 29.81
N PHE A 132 2.65 -4.95 29.55
CA PHE A 132 3.64 -3.91 29.32
C PHE A 132 3.62 -2.92 30.50
N PRO A 133 4.57 -3.03 31.42
CA PRO A 133 4.60 -2.16 32.61
C PRO A 133 4.84 -0.70 32.27
N GLU A 134 5.46 -0.40 31.12
CA GLU A 134 5.72 0.96 30.65
C GLU A 134 4.43 1.75 30.41
N THR A 135 3.39 1.11 29.94
CA THR A 135 2.09 1.72 29.65
C THR A 135 0.98 1.25 30.58
N GLY A 136 1.15 0.10 31.23
CA GLY A 136 0.16 -0.50 32.13
C GLY A 136 -0.96 -1.25 31.39
N HIS A 137 -0.70 -1.73 30.17
CA HIS A 137 -1.68 -2.42 29.32
C HIS A 137 -1.27 -3.86 29.01
N ASN A 138 -2.28 -4.68 28.75
CA ASN A 138 -2.11 -6.08 28.35
C ASN A 138 -2.44 -6.25 26.88
N VAL A 139 -1.68 -7.11 26.19
CA VAL A 139 -2.01 -7.61 24.85
C VAL A 139 -2.38 -9.08 24.98
N CYS A 140 -3.58 -9.47 24.50
CA CYS A 140 -4.16 -10.78 24.79
C CYS A 140 -4.70 -11.46 23.52
N GLY A 141 -4.96 -12.78 23.64
CA GLY A 141 -5.74 -13.55 22.67
C GLY A 141 -5.20 -13.51 21.24
N ASP A 142 -6.08 -13.27 20.28
CA ASP A 142 -5.71 -13.26 18.85
C ASP A 142 -4.90 -12.04 18.47
N ILE A 143 -5.09 -10.90 19.15
CA ILE A 143 -4.23 -9.71 18.97
C ILE A 143 -2.79 -10.05 19.38
N LEU A 144 -2.59 -10.74 20.51
CA LEU A 144 -1.25 -11.17 20.94
C LEU A 144 -0.59 -12.11 19.92
N LYS A 145 -1.35 -13.05 19.38
CA LYS A 145 -0.84 -13.94 18.32
C LYS A 145 -0.44 -13.17 17.06
N ALA A 146 -1.30 -12.25 16.60
CA ALA A 146 -1.01 -11.40 15.45
C ALA A 146 0.19 -10.48 15.71
N TRP A 147 0.31 -9.93 16.92
CA TRP A 147 1.44 -9.11 17.34
C TRP A 147 2.76 -9.90 17.29
N HIS A 148 2.80 -11.14 17.80
CA HIS A 148 3.99 -12.01 17.76
C HIS A 148 4.37 -12.48 16.36
N THR A 149 3.40 -12.57 15.43
CA THR A 149 3.65 -13.07 14.07
C THR A 149 4.25 -12.01 13.16
N ASN A 150 4.08 -10.74 13.48
CA ASN A 150 4.51 -9.60 12.67
C ASN A 150 5.54 -8.74 13.41
N GLY A 151 6.51 -8.24 12.67
CA GLY A 151 7.60 -7.42 13.20
C GLY A 151 8.52 -6.96 12.08
N LEU A 152 9.38 -6.00 12.37
CA LEU A 152 10.44 -5.63 11.44
C LEU A 152 11.49 -6.75 11.36
N GLU A 153 12.24 -6.77 10.28
CA GLU A 153 13.29 -7.76 10.04
C GLU A 153 14.65 -7.16 10.39
N PHE A 154 15.21 -7.55 11.53
CA PHE A 154 16.48 -6.98 12.02
C PHE A 154 17.63 -7.98 12.06
N ASP A 155 17.36 -9.26 12.29
CA ASP A 155 18.42 -10.22 12.63
C ASP A 155 18.53 -11.41 11.67
N GLY A 156 17.69 -11.49 10.65
CA GLY A 156 17.70 -12.56 9.64
C GLY A 156 17.27 -13.93 10.16
N LYS A 157 16.71 -14.00 11.39
CA LYS A 157 16.28 -15.26 11.99
C LYS A 157 14.83 -15.56 11.69
N LYS A 158 14.51 -16.85 11.70
CA LYS A 158 13.13 -17.28 11.54
C LYS A 158 12.29 -16.88 12.77
N GLY A 159 11.14 -16.29 12.52
CA GLY A 159 10.23 -15.75 13.54
C GLY A 159 10.48 -14.27 13.80
N LYS A 160 9.80 -13.70 14.77
CA LYS A 160 9.97 -12.30 15.15
C LYS A 160 10.26 -12.19 16.65
N SER A 161 11.30 -11.47 16.97
CA SER A 161 11.64 -11.11 18.35
C SER A 161 10.70 -10.05 18.89
N GLU A 162 10.58 -9.92 20.21
CA GLU A 162 9.81 -8.86 20.84
C GLU A 162 10.28 -7.46 20.43
N GLY A 163 11.60 -7.27 20.27
CA GLY A 163 12.17 -6.02 19.78
C GLY A 163 11.70 -5.67 18.37
N GLU A 164 11.58 -6.65 17.48
CA GLU A 164 11.07 -6.48 16.13
C GLU A 164 9.56 -6.20 16.10
N ASN A 165 8.78 -6.85 16.99
CA ASN A 165 7.36 -6.55 17.14
C ASN A 165 7.16 -5.10 17.64
N LEU A 166 7.90 -4.68 18.69
CA LEU A 166 7.86 -3.32 19.22
C LEU A 166 8.31 -2.28 18.19
N ALA A 167 9.32 -2.59 17.37
CA ALA A 167 9.78 -1.68 16.34
C ALA A 167 8.69 -1.41 15.28
N LEU A 168 7.88 -2.41 14.95
CA LEU A 168 6.78 -2.27 13.99
C LEU A 168 5.57 -1.56 14.61
N PHE A 169 5.13 -1.98 15.79
CA PHE A 169 3.85 -1.57 16.37
C PHE A 169 3.95 -0.51 17.48
N GLY A 170 5.10 -0.40 18.12
CA GLY A 170 5.26 0.37 19.35
C GLY A 170 4.63 -0.31 20.57
N LEU A 171 4.61 0.40 21.68
CA LEU A 171 3.95 -0.03 22.90
C LEU A 171 2.42 0.04 22.77
N PRO A 172 1.65 -0.84 23.43
CA PRO A 172 0.20 -0.70 23.52
C PRO A 172 -0.18 0.56 24.30
N LEU A 173 -1.10 1.33 23.76
CA LEU A 173 -1.64 2.56 24.38
C LEU A 173 -2.97 2.32 25.09
N SER A 174 -3.62 1.19 24.84
CA SER A 174 -4.87 0.79 25.49
C SER A 174 -4.90 -0.71 25.73
N ASP A 175 -5.79 -1.19 26.58
CA ASP A 175 -6.31 -2.56 26.51
C ASP A 175 -7.27 -2.68 25.31
N ALA A 176 -7.60 -3.92 24.90
CA ALA A 176 -8.58 -4.15 23.85
C ALA A 176 -10.00 -3.70 24.30
N ALA A 177 -10.70 -2.94 23.48
CA ALA A 177 -12.03 -2.40 23.75
C ALA A 177 -12.89 -2.39 22.49
N ILE A 178 -14.22 -2.38 22.65
CA ILE A 178 -15.16 -2.23 21.53
C ILE A 178 -15.23 -0.76 21.15
N GLU A 179 -14.96 -0.46 19.89
CA GLU A 179 -15.07 0.88 19.31
C GLU A 179 -15.83 0.83 17.98
N THR A 180 -16.55 1.93 17.67
CA THR A 180 -17.16 2.13 16.36
C THR A 180 -16.13 2.77 15.44
N LEU A 181 -15.80 2.10 14.35
CA LEU A 181 -14.83 2.60 13.37
C LEU A 181 -15.49 3.46 12.29
N THR A 182 -14.70 3.93 11.34
CA THR A 182 -15.12 4.87 10.28
C THR A 182 -16.19 4.29 9.34
N ASP A 183 -16.29 2.96 9.24
CA ASP A 183 -17.34 2.25 8.51
C ASP A 183 -18.68 2.17 9.26
N GLY A 184 -18.76 2.73 10.47
CA GLY A 184 -19.95 2.71 11.33
C GLY A 184 -20.20 1.39 12.07
N LYS A 185 -19.33 0.39 11.93
CA LYS A 185 -19.44 -0.91 12.61
C LYS A 185 -18.61 -0.93 13.89
N GLN A 186 -18.99 -1.84 14.78
CA GLN A 186 -18.29 -2.07 16.05
C GLN A 186 -17.29 -3.21 15.90
N TYR A 187 -16.06 -2.95 16.34
CA TYR A 187 -14.98 -3.94 16.38
C TYR A 187 -14.32 -3.92 17.75
N THR A 188 -13.75 -5.05 18.15
CA THR A 188 -12.80 -5.04 19.27
C THR A 188 -11.48 -4.56 18.73
N VAL A 189 -11.00 -3.42 19.21
CA VAL A 189 -9.75 -2.80 18.77
C VAL A 189 -8.78 -2.64 19.92
N GLN A 190 -7.49 -2.60 19.61
CA GLN A 190 -6.44 -2.23 20.55
C GLN A 190 -5.48 -1.25 19.89
N TRP A 191 -5.23 -0.13 20.57
CA TRP A 191 -4.35 0.92 20.11
C TRP A 191 -2.91 0.67 20.55
N PHE A 192 -1.98 0.88 19.62
CA PHE A 192 -0.55 0.91 19.81
C PHE A 192 0.01 2.25 19.32
N GLU A 193 1.24 2.59 19.65
CA GLU A 193 1.85 3.86 19.22
C GLU A 193 1.82 4.03 17.70
N ARG A 194 2.03 2.95 16.93
CA ARG A 194 2.18 2.97 15.46
C ARG A 194 1.06 2.27 14.71
N ALA A 195 0.18 1.54 15.42
CA ALA A 195 -0.84 0.70 14.81
C ALA A 195 -2.14 0.68 15.62
N ARG A 196 -3.23 0.25 14.98
CA ARG A 196 -4.45 -0.21 15.63
C ARG A 196 -4.73 -1.62 15.14
N PHE A 197 -4.86 -2.57 16.07
CA PHE A 197 -5.32 -3.92 15.78
C PHE A 197 -6.83 -3.98 15.88
N GLU A 198 -7.47 -4.70 14.96
CA GLU A 198 -8.91 -4.82 14.83
C GLU A 198 -9.29 -6.29 14.72
N LEU A 199 -10.19 -6.79 15.59
CA LEU A 199 -10.70 -8.14 15.50
C LEU A 199 -11.87 -8.21 14.51
N HIS A 200 -11.73 -9.07 13.52
CA HIS A 200 -12.68 -9.37 12.48
C HIS A 200 -13.08 -10.85 12.53
N PRO A 201 -13.92 -11.24 13.51
CA PRO A 201 -14.29 -12.65 13.71
C PRO A 201 -15.05 -13.26 12.53
N GLU A 202 -15.58 -12.44 11.64
CA GLU A 202 -16.21 -12.83 10.38
C GLU A 202 -15.21 -13.39 9.35
N ASN A 203 -13.92 -13.10 9.52
CA ASN A 203 -12.87 -13.59 8.64
C ASN A 203 -12.19 -14.85 9.18
N ALA A 204 -11.80 -15.74 8.29
CA ALA A 204 -10.96 -16.88 8.66
C ALA A 204 -9.53 -16.42 9.00
N ALA A 205 -8.85 -17.11 9.92
CA ALA A 205 -7.43 -16.86 10.19
C ALA A 205 -6.59 -17.03 8.91
N PRO A 206 -5.55 -16.21 8.67
CA PRO A 206 -4.97 -15.21 9.58
C PRO A 206 -5.63 -13.82 9.49
N TYR A 207 -6.72 -13.66 8.73
CA TYR A 207 -7.38 -12.38 8.46
C TYR A 207 -8.42 -11.99 9.51
N ASN A 208 -8.55 -12.79 10.57
CA ASN A 208 -9.39 -12.48 11.73
C ASN A 208 -8.83 -11.38 12.62
N VAL A 209 -7.60 -10.94 12.37
CA VAL A 209 -6.99 -9.74 12.96
C VAL A 209 -6.40 -8.90 11.85
N LEU A 210 -6.87 -7.68 11.72
CA LEU A 210 -6.41 -6.72 10.72
C LEU A 210 -5.73 -5.53 11.39
N LEU A 211 -4.94 -4.81 10.62
CA LEU A 211 -4.35 -3.53 11.02
C LEU A 211 -5.18 -2.41 10.42
N GLY A 212 -5.57 -1.44 11.25
CA GLY A 212 -6.33 -0.25 10.83
C GLY A 212 -5.60 0.57 9.78
N LEU A 213 -6.36 1.22 8.90
CA LEU A 213 -5.85 2.07 7.82
C LEU A 213 -5.42 3.46 8.34
N LEU A 214 -4.56 3.47 9.37
CA LEU A 214 -4.19 4.69 10.08
C LEU A 214 -3.50 5.74 9.21
N GLY A 215 -2.76 5.31 8.16
CA GLY A 215 -2.17 6.26 7.22
C GLY A 215 -3.23 7.08 6.49
N ASN A 216 -4.30 6.44 6.06
CA ASN A 216 -5.43 7.12 5.43
C ASN A 216 -6.18 7.99 6.45
N GLU A 217 -6.47 7.46 7.65
CA GLU A 217 -7.25 8.16 8.68
C GLU A 217 -6.52 9.41 9.21
N VAL A 218 -5.22 9.32 9.51
CA VAL A 218 -4.41 10.44 10.00
C VAL A 218 -4.31 11.53 8.94
N ARG A 219 -4.08 11.16 7.68
CA ARG A 219 -4.03 12.11 6.57
C ARG A 219 -5.37 12.82 6.36
N ALA A 220 -6.46 12.10 6.41
CA ALA A 220 -7.80 12.70 6.32
C ALA A 220 -8.06 13.68 7.48
N GLY A 221 -7.61 13.37 8.69
CA GLY A 221 -7.74 14.26 9.85
C GLY A 221 -6.75 15.44 9.86
N SER A 222 -5.64 15.34 9.14
CA SER A 222 -4.62 16.41 9.00
C SER A 222 -4.91 17.35 7.84
N ALA A 223 -5.78 16.95 6.91
CA ALA A 223 -6.24 17.84 5.86
C ALA A 223 -6.93 19.06 6.52
N PRO A 224 -6.64 20.31 6.10
CA PRO A 224 -7.48 21.45 6.48
C PRO A 224 -8.93 21.03 6.21
N ALA A 225 -9.83 21.31 7.16
CA ALA A 225 -11.25 21.02 6.93
C ALA A 225 -11.58 21.47 5.48
N PRO A 226 -12.10 20.58 4.63
CA PRO A 226 -12.34 20.94 3.25
C PRO A 226 -13.09 22.26 3.28
N ALA A 227 -12.57 23.26 2.57
CA ALA A 227 -13.38 24.44 2.27
C ALA A 227 -14.74 23.90 1.80
N PRO A 228 -15.89 24.46 2.29
CA PRO A 228 -17.20 23.90 1.99
C PRO A 228 -17.23 23.56 0.50
N ALA A 229 -17.36 22.26 0.21
CA ALA A 229 -17.21 21.71 -1.12
C ALA A 229 -18.06 22.56 -2.08
N PRO A 230 -17.52 23.02 -3.21
CA PRO A 230 -18.38 23.54 -4.26
C PRO A 230 -19.40 22.45 -4.55
N ALA A 231 -20.67 22.82 -4.57
CA ALA A 231 -21.83 21.93 -4.65
C ALA A 231 -21.54 20.63 -5.41
N ALA A 232 -21.78 19.50 -4.77
CA ALA A 232 -21.34 18.14 -5.06
C ALA A 232 -21.79 17.51 -6.41
N ASN A 233 -21.88 18.29 -7.48
CA ASN A 233 -22.37 17.84 -8.79
C ASN A 233 -21.35 17.94 -9.94
N THR A 234 -20.08 18.22 -9.67
CA THR A 234 -19.08 18.26 -10.72
C THR A 234 -18.30 16.95 -10.76
N CYS A 235 -18.20 16.35 -11.94
CA CYS A 235 -17.39 15.15 -12.19
C CYS A 235 -15.94 15.46 -12.58
N ALA A 236 -15.48 16.67 -12.33
CA ALA A 236 -14.14 17.13 -12.65
C ALA A 236 -13.07 16.41 -11.80
N ASP A 237 -13.45 15.86 -10.65
CA ASP A 237 -12.61 15.12 -9.71
C ASP A 237 -12.51 13.61 -10.03
N VAL A 238 -13.26 13.13 -11.01
CA VAL A 238 -13.23 11.72 -11.41
C VAL A 238 -12.06 11.48 -12.38
N PRO A 239 -11.13 10.56 -12.05
CA PRO A 239 -10.00 10.26 -12.93
C PRO A 239 -10.46 9.83 -14.34
N ASP A 240 -9.58 9.98 -15.31
CA ASP A 240 -9.81 9.45 -16.64
C ASP A 240 -9.72 7.91 -16.63
N PRO A 241 -10.53 7.21 -17.44
CA PRO A 241 -10.43 5.76 -17.55
C PRO A 241 -9.06 5.35 -18.11
N VAL A 242 -8.55 4.19 -17.67
CA VAL A 242 -7.29 3.63 -18.12
C VAL A 242 -7.59 2.44 -19.06
N ASN A 243 -7.05 2.45 -20.27
CA ASN A 243 -7.27 1.42 -21.29
C ASN A 243 -8.77 1.15 -21.53
N ALA A 244 -9.60 2.16 -21.36
CA ALA A 244 -11.05 2.08 -21.47
C ALA A 244 -11.63 3.42 -21.93
N GLU A 245 -12.84 3.38 -22.48
CA GLU A 245 -13.62 4.54 -22.89
C GLU A 245 -15.02 4.47 -22.25
N ILE A 246 -15.50 5.58 -21.71
CA ILE A 246 -16.90 5.72 -21.26
C ILE A 246 -17.73 6.23 -22.43
N VAL A 247 -18.61 5.39 -22.93
CA VAL A 247 -19.48 5.73 -24.10
C VAL A 247 -20.67 6.59 -23.65
N SER A 248 -21.31 6.21 -22.53
CA SER A 248 -22.47 6.94 -21.98
C SER A 248 -22.81 6.48 -20.55
N PRO A 249 -23.49 7.32 -19.75
CA PRO A 249 -23.85 8.72 -19.96
C PRO A 249 -22.70 9.69 -19.67
N GLY A 250 -21.58 9.22 -19.09
CA GLY A 250 -20.42 9.96 -18.67
C GLY A 250 -19.90 9.47 -17.33
N LYS A 251 -18.97 10.22 -16.72
CA LYS A 251 -18.33 9.84 -15.45
C LYS A 251 -19.22 10.07 -14.21
N CYS A 252 -20.32 10.86 -14.31
CA CYS A 252 -21.30 11.02 -13.24
C CYS A 252 -22.52 10.16 -13.52
N LEU A 253 -22.89 9.36 -12.54
CA LEU A 253 -24.04 8.48 -12.60
C LEU A 253 -25.03 8.77 -11.50
N LYS A 254 -26.31 8.82 -11.86
CA LYS A 254 -27.44 8.89 -10.91
C LYS A 254 -28.02 7.49 -10.72
N PRO A 255 -28.72 7.26 -9.60
CA PRO A 255 -29.50 6.06 -9.43
C PRO A 255 -30.42 5.79 -10.65
N GLY A 256 -30.43 4.55 -11.11
CA GLY A 256 -31.19 4.12 -12.29
C GLY A 256 -30.46 4.25 -13.64
N GLU A 257 -29.36 5.00 -13.70
CA GLU A 257 -28.55 5.10 -14.92
C GLU A 257 -27.66 3.85 -15.12
N THR A 258 -27.28 3.61 -16.37
CA THR A 258 -26.46 2.46 -16.77
C THR A 258 -25.22 2.97 -17.48
N LEU A 259 -24.05 2.55 -16.98
CA LEU A 259 -22.77 2.88 -17.59
C LEU A 259 -22.47 1.94 -18.76
N ARG A 260 -22.11 2.50 -19.91
CA ARG A 260 -21.61 1.77 -21.08
C ARG A 260 -20.16 2.16 -21.33
N THR A 261 -19.32 1.14 -21.50
CA THR A 261 -17.88 1.33 -21.67
C THR A 261 -17.32 0.40 -22.71
N ILE A 262 -16.20 0.79 -23.30
CA ILE A 262 -15.38 -0.04 -24.18
C ILE A 262 -14.04 -0.21 -23.49
N LEU A 263 -13.61 -1.46 -23.32
CA LEU A 263 -12.33 -1.87 -22.74
C LEU A 263 -11.44 -2.38 -23.85
N SER A 264 -10.16 -2.07 -23.84
CA SER A 264 -9.24 -2.45 -24.91
C SER A 264 -7.89 -2.94 -24.38
N GLY A 265 -7.14 -3.65 -25.23
CA GLY A 265 -5.77 -4.09 -24.92
C GLY A 265 -5.67 -5.50 -24.36
N PHE A 266 -6.76 -6.24 -24.26
CA PHE A 266 -6.76 -7.65 -23.84
C PHE A 266 -6.28 -8.56 -24.95
N GLN A 267 -5.82 -9.77 -24.58
CA GLN A 267 -5.59 -10.83 -25.58
C GLN A 267 -6.93 -11.43 -26.04
N PRO A 268 -7.08 -11.77 -27.32
CA PRO A 268 -8.30 -12.39 -27.77
C PRO A 268 -8.67 -13.63 -26.97
N ASN A 269 -9.94 -13.73 -26.56
CA ASN A 269 -10.51 -14.84 -25.81
C ASN A 269 -9.83 -15.19 -24.47
N GLU A 270 -9.07 -14.26 -23.87
CA GLU A 270 -8.57 -14.48 -22.51
C GLU A 270 -9.67 -14.32 -21.47
N ARG A 271 -9.49 -15.01 -20.34
CA ARG A 271 -10.39 -14.88 -19.19
C ARG A 271 -10.11 -13.56 -18.46
N ILE A 272 -11.18 -12.87 -18.07
CA ILE A 272 -11.11 -11.56 -17.41
C ILE A 272 -11.57 -11.71 -15.96
N ALA A 273 -10.74 -11.28 -15.00
CA ALA A 273 -11.14 -11.03 -13.64
C ALA A 273 -11.79 -9.64 -13.54
N PHE A 274 -12.80 -9.50 -12.68
CA PHE A 274 -13.55 -8.26 -12.52
C PHE A 274 -13.86 -8.00 -11.05
N TRP A 275 -13.68 -6.75 -10.61
CA TRP A 275 -14.07 -6.28 -9.27
C TRP A 275 -14.40 -4.80 -9.27
N ILE A 276 -14.98 -4.34 -8.16
CA ILE A 276 -15.38 -2.95 -7.94
C ILE A 276 -14.66 -2.44 -6.69
N ASN A 277 -13.95 -1.31 -6.81
CA ASN A 277 -13.48 -0.58 -5.64
C ASN A 277 -14.56 0.44 -5.23
N LEU A 278 -14.89 0.44 -3.96
CA LEU A 278 -15.88 1.33 -3.36
C LEU A 278 -15.23 2.65 -2.90
N PRO A 279 -16.00 3.71 -2.66
CA PRO A 279 -15.46 5.00 -2.21
C PRO A 279 -14.72 4.96 -0.86
N ASP A 280 -15.02 3.99 -0.01
CA ASP A 280 -14.35 3.75 1.27
C ASP A 280 -13.03 2.97 1.15
N GLY A 281 -12.63 2.62 -0.09
CA GLY A 281 -11.45 1.82 -0.39
C GLY A 281 -11.64 0.30 -0.24
N SER A 282 -12.83 -0.15 0.13
CA SER A 282 -13.16 -1.58 0.15
C SER A 282 -13.40 -2.11 -1.26
N ILE A 283 -13.29 -3.42 -1.43
CA ILE A 283 -13.53 -4.11 -2.70
C ILE A 283 -14.85 -4.88 -2.59
N TYR A 284 -15.75 -4.64 -3.54
CA TYR A 284 -16.97 -5.40 -3.70
C TYR A 284 -16.86 -6.33 -4.91
N GLY A 285 -17.22 -7.58 -4.69
CA GLY A 285 -17.17 -8.62 -5.70
C GLY A 285 -16.05 -9.62 -5.43
N ARG A 286 -16.31 -10.84 -5.87
CA ARG A 286 -15.25 -11.83 -6.04
C ARG A 286 -14.60 -11.54 -7.39
N PRO A 287 -13.34 -11.86 -7.61
CA PRO A 287 -12.76 -11.90 -8.94
C PRO A 287 -13.42 -13.06 -9.71
N ASP A 288 -14.69 -12.89 -10.06
CA ASP A 288 -15.39 -13.83 -10.89
C ASP A 288 -14.76 -13.77 -12.28
N GLN A 289 -14.22 -14.89 -12.68
CA GLN A 289 -13.65 -15.04 -14.01
C GLN A 289 -14.80 -15.01 -15.03
N ILE A 290 -14.89 -13.90 -15.75
CA ILE A 290 -15.86 -13.76 -16.83
C ILE A 290 -15.17 -14.29 -18.07
N GLU A 291 -15.71 -15.35 -18.69
CA GLU A 291 -15.34 -15.75 -20.04
C GLU A 291 -16.24 -14.99 -21.01
N ILE A 292 -15.66 -14.06 -21.76
CA ILE A 292 -16.34 -13.34 -22.82
C ILE A 292 -15.58 -13.63 -24.10
N GLU A 293 -16.27 -14.10 -25.14
CA GLU A 293 -15.68 -14.11 -26.46
C GLU A 293 -15.44 -12.67 -26.92
N HIS A 294 -14.17 -12.32 -27.11
CA HIS A 294 -13.76 -10.99 -27.54
C HIS A 294 -12.48 -11.07 -28.41
N ASP A 295 -12.27 -10.07 -29.21
CA ASP A 295 -11.10 -9.89 -30.10
C ASP A 295 -10.01 -9.02 -29.49
N GLY A 296 -10.01 -8.86 -28.14
CA GLY A 296 -9.15 -7.94 -27.39
C GLY A 296 -9.85 -6.63 -27.02
N VAL A 297 -11.11 -6.46 -27.44
CA VAL A 297 -11.97 -5.31 -27.12
C VAL A 297 -13.28 -5.83 -26.51
N ILE A 298 -13.68 -5.27 -25.37
CA ILE A 298 -14.87 -5.68 -24.65
C ILE A 298 -15.81 -4.49 -24.51
N THR A 299 -17.05 -4.64 -24.94
CA THR A 299 -18.12 -3.70 -24.63
C THR A 299 -18.82 -4.15 -23.36
N TYR A 300 -18.72 -3.35 -22.29
CA TYR A 300 -19.32 -3.65 -21.01
C TYR A 300 -20.46 -2.68 -20.69
N ARG A 301 -21.52 -3.21 -20.08
CA ARG A 301 -22.66 -2.44 -19.62
C ARG A 301 -23.01 -2.88 -18.20
N THR A 302 -23.11 -1.90 -17.27
CA THR A 302 -23.57 -2.19 -15.91
C THR A 302 -25.07 -2.47 -15.86
N ASN A 303 -25.52 -3.08 -14.77
CA ASN A 303 -26.89 -2.96 -14.34
C ASN A 303 -27.17 -1.48 -13.98
N PRO A 304 -28.47 -1.06 -13.90
CA PRO A 304 -28.81 0.26 -13.40
C PRO A 304 -28.17 0.48 -12.01
N ILE A 305 -27.62 1.67 -11.81
CA ILE A 305 -27.01 2.05 -10.52
C ILE A 305 -28.07 1.98 -9.41
N PRO A 306 -27.88 1.18 -8.36
CA PRO A 306 -28.83 1.09 -7.25
C PRO A 306 -28.96 2.40 -6.51
N ALA A 307 -30.17 2.68 -5.99
CA ALA A 307 -30.46 3.90 -5.24
C ALA A 307 -29.79 3.94 -3.87
N GLU A 308 -29.43 2.77 -3.35
CA GLU A 308 -28.83 2.56 -2.04
C GLU A 308 -27.33 2.83 -2.03
N LEU A 309 -26.68 2.91 -3.21
CA LEU A 309 -25.24 3.19 -3.28
C LEU A 309 -24.93 4.57 -2.70
N ASP A 310 -23.90 4.62 -1.88
CA ASP A 310 -23.41 5.86 -1.30
C ASP A 310 -22.81 6.79 -2.38
N PRO A 311 -22.96 8.11 -2.24
CA PRO A 311 -22.27 9.05 -3.11
C PRO A 311 -20.76 8.92 -2.98
N GLY A 312 -20.05 8.91 -4.11
CA GLY A 312 -18.59 8.82 -4.10
C GLY A 312 -18.03 8.31 -5.41
N VAL A 313 -16.72 8.22 -5.47
CA VAL A 313 -15.99 7.70 -6.65
C VAL A 313 -15.81 6.20 -6.50
N TYR A 314 -16.26 5.49 -7.51
CA TYR A 314 -16.12 4.03 -7.66
C TYR A 314 -15.16 3.74 -8.81
N SER A 315 -14.58 2.54 -8.83
CA SER A 315 -13.94 2.06 -10.04
C SER A 315 -14.28 0.60 -10.33
N PHE A 316 -14.56 0.31 -11.62
CA PHE A 316 -14.57 -1.05 -12.13
C PHE A 316 -13.16 -1.38 -12.63
N VAL A 317 -12.61 -2.49 -12.19
CA VAL A 317 -11.33 -3.01 -12.65
C VAL A 317 -11.55 -4.32 -13.38
N PHE A 318 -11.00 -4.42 -14.59
CA PHE A 318 -10.98 -5.62 -15.41
C PHE A 318 -9.53 -6.02 -15.65
N GLN A 319 -9.20 -7.26 -15.36
CA GLN A 319 -7.84 -7.77 -15.52
C GLN A 319 -7.82 -9.05 -16.34
N GLY A 320 -7.06 -9.06 -17.41
CA GLY A 320 -6.77 -10.26 -18.18
C GLY A 320 -5.94 -11.26 -17.38
N ILE A 321 -6.44 -12.48 -17.22
CA ILE A 321 -5.79 -13.50 -16.38
C ILE A 321 -4.45 -13.94 -16.98
N SER A 322 -4.34 -14.04 -18.28
CA SER A 322 -3.12 -14.48 -18.95
C SER A 322 -2.16 -13.35 -19.30
N SER A 323 -2.70 -12.18 -19.67
CA SER A 323 -1.88 -11.02 -20.04
C SER A 323 -1.44 -10.16 -18.86
N GLY A 324 -2.21 -10.18 -17.76
CA GLY A 324 -2.07 -9.22 -16.66
C GLY A 324 -2.52 -7.81 -17.03
N HIS A 325 -3.02 -7.59 -18.25
CA HIS A 325 -3.48 -6.29 -18.71
C HIS A 325 -4.68 -5.81 -17.90
N GLN A 326 -4.70 -4.53 -17.51
CA GLN A 326 -5.79 -3.94 -16.74
C GLN A 326 -6.47 -2.80 -17.52
N SER A 327 -7.80 -2.79 -17.48
CA SER A 327 -8.64 -1.65 -17.84
C SER A 327 -9.39 -1.17 -16.61
N VAL A 328 -9.37 0.14 -16.34
CA VAL A 328 -10.01 0.73 -15.17
C VAL A 328 -10.96 1.84 -15.57
N ILE A 329 -12.17 1.80 -15.06
CA ILE A 329 -13.21 2.78 -15.32
C ILE A 329 -13.58 3.45 -14.00
N TYR A 330 -13.34 4.75 -13.90
CA TYR A 330 -13.74 5.54 -12.75
C TYR A 330 -15.08 6.24 -13.03
N PHE A 331 -15.98 6.22 -12.07
CA PHE A 331 -17.24 6.94 -12.14
C PHE A 331 -17.67 7.42 -10.74
N LYS A 332 -18.43 8.48 -10.68
CA LYS A 332 -18.97 9.04 -9.43
C LYS A 332 -20.48 8.84 -9.37
N VAL A 333 -20.92 8.23 -8.28
CA VAL A 333 -22.36 8.20 -7.97
C VAL A 333 -22.74 9.51 -7.31
N VAL A 334 -23.72 10.21 -7.89
CA VAL A 334 -24.26 11.46 -7.37
C VAL A 334 -25.71 11.27 -6.99
N LYS A 335 -26.11 11.76 -5.81
CA LYS A 335 -27.53 11.78 -5.42
C LYS A 335 -28.19 13.01 -6.02
N PRO A 336 -29.50 12.93 -6.33
CA PRO A 336 -30.29 14.05 -6.84
C PRO A 336 -30.25 15.26 -5.92
#